data_23b306c65cf0e05ce0b60ff732b54956
#
_entry.id   23b306c65cf0e05ce0b60ff732b54956
#
_cell.length_a   1.000
_cell.length_b   1.000
_cell.length_c   1.000
_cell.angle_alpha   90.00
_cell.angle_beta   90.00
_cell.angle_gamma   90.00
#
_symmetry.space_group_name_H-M   'P 1'
#
loop_
_entity.id
_entity.type
_entity.pdbx_description
1 polymer ?
#
loop_
_entity_poly.entity_id
_entity_poly.type
_entity_poly.pdbx_seq_one_letter_code
_entity_poly.pdbx_strand_id
1 'polypeptide(L)'
;MKRIIIPAIVGTAAMILPSALYAQTVAQDVQNLHTVLESVYDQMIPLCSQLISVARAIAGFAATFYIGYRVWRHIANAEAIDFFPLFRPFVLAILIGIFPSVLSVINGVLKPTVTATAAMVNNSNEAVQTLLAQREAAIKNTDQYKALVGPTGEGDRDKWYRYTHPGQDPANEGFFSSIGNDLAFALDKMEFNIRYYIKLWISQVLQIIYYAAALCIDTIRTFHLIVLAILGPLVFGIAVFDGFQHSLTTWLARYINIYLWLPVANLFGAILGKIQENMIKIDISQVQSSGDTFFTSTDAAYLIFMIIGIIGYFTVPSVANYIVHAHGHNALLSKVNNISSFVVSSTINTPMTALSSTTNNMGSASASAQNSYQQNKITG
;
A
#
# COMPACT_ATOMS: atom_id res chain seq x y z
N MET A 1 0.46 7.45 54.26
CA MET A 1 -0.26 7.61 53.00
C MET A 1 0.64 7.73 51.75
N LYS A 2 1.96 7.47 51.80
CA LYS A 2 2.87 7.61 50.63
C LYS A 2 3.28 6.30 49.94
N ARG A 3 2.66 5.14 50.27
CA ARG A 3 3.02 3.82 49.70
C ARG A 3 2.07 3.27 48.67
N ILE A 4 0.99 3.96 48.29
CA ILE A 4 -0.05 3.43 47.40
C ILE A 4 -0.02 4.06 45.99
N ILE A 5 0.65 5.18 45.78
CA ILE A 5 0.65 5.88 44.49
C ILE A 5 1.69 5.28 43.50
N ILE A 6 2.81 4.77 44.00
CA ILE A 6 3.88 4.20 43.14
C ILE A 6 3.45 2.89 42.45
N PRO A 7 2.73 1.93 43.09
CA PRO A 7 2.32 0.71 42.39
C PRO A 7 1.22 0.94 41.35
N ALA A 8 0.42 1.99 41.45
CA ALA A 8 -0.62 2.30 40.45
C ALA A 8 -0.03 2.81 39.13
N ILE A 9 1.04 3.60 39.17
CA ILE A 9 1.73 4.09 37.98
C ILE A 9 2.54 2.97 37.30
N VAL A 10 3.13 2.07 38.07
CA VAL A 10 3.84 0.88 37.55
C VAL A 10 2.85 -0.14 36.96
N GLY A 11 1.66 -0.26 37.54
CA GLY A 11 0.61 -1.14 37.04
C GLY A 11 0.02 -0.71 35.69
N THR A 12 -0.09 0.58 35.44
CA THR A 12 -0.53 1.12 34.13
C THR A 12 0.54 0.99 33.04
N ALA A 13 1.82 1.06 33.40
CA ALA A 13 2.92 0.80 32.45
C ALA A 13 3.02 -0.69 32.06
N ALA A 14 2.66 -1.61 32.95
CA ALA A 14 2.65 -3.06 32.66
C ALA A 14 1.52 -3.51 31.71
N MET A 15 0.47 -2.73 31.54
CA MET A 15 -0.61 -3.01 30.59
C MET A 15 -0.29 -2.64 29.12
N ILE A 16 0.85 -1.97 28.89
CA ILE A 16 1.29 -1.57 27.53
C ILE A 16 2.23 -2.62 26.90
N LEU A 17 2.54 -3.70 27.61
CA LEU A 17 3.38 -4.80 27.15
C LEU A 17 2.52 -5.97 26.65
N PRO A 18 2.26 -6.08 25.36
CA PRO A 18 2.92 -7.07 24.52
C PRO A 18 2.95 -6.68 23.04
N SER A 19 3.67 -5.64 22.67
CA SER A 19 3.47 -5.04 21.36
C SER A 19 4.31 -5.65 20.22
N ALA A 20 5.44 -6.28 20.49
CA ALA A 20 6.24 -6.93 19.45
C ALA A 20 5.59 -8.22 18.88
N LEU A 21 4.83 -8.95 19.69
CA LEU A 21 4.07 -10.13 19.24
C LEU A 21 2.90 -9.72 18.33
N TYR A 22 2.25 -8.59 18.59
CA TYR A 22 1.09 -8.13 17.79
C TYR A 22 1.46 -7.73 16.37
N ALA A 23 2.62 -7.13 16.14
CA ALA A 23 3.03 -6.74 14.79
C ALA A 23 3.34 -7.95 13.89
N GLN A 24 3.88 -9.04 14.44
CA GLN A 24 4.07 -10.30 13.72
C GLN A 24 2.76 -11.00 13.40
N THR A 25 1.81 -11.01 14.34
CA THR A 25 0.48 -11.58 14.12
C THR A 25 -0.29 -10.79 13.05
N VAL A 26 -0.23 -9.45 13.05
CA VAL A 26 -0.91 -8.62 12.05
C VAL A 26 -0.36 -8.86 10.63
N ALA A 27 0.95 -9.00 10.46
CA ALA A 27 1.53 -9.32 9.14
C ALA A 27 1.04 -10.69 8.63
N GLN A 28 0.96 -11.68 9.50
CA GLN A 28 0.49 -13.03 9.19
C GLN A 28 -1.02 -13.05 8.93
N ASP A 29 -1.80 -12.29 9.70
CA ASP A 29 -3.23 -12.13 9.50
C ASP A 29 -3.55 -11.45 8.17
N VAL A 30 -2.77 -10.45 7.76
CA VAL A 30 -2.90 -9.80 6.45
C VAL A 30 -2.60 -10.79 5.31
N GLN A 31 -1.58 -11.64 5.44
CA GLN A 31 -1.31 -12.71 4.46
C GLN A 31 -2.48 -13.70 4.38
N ASN A 32 -3.06 -14.08 5.53
CA ASN A 32 -4.24 -14.93 5.56
C ASN A 32 -5.44 -14.27 4.86
N LEU A 33 -5.62 -12.95 5.03
CA LEU A 33 -6.69 -12.20 4.36
C LEU A 33 -6.49 -12.13 2.84
N HIS A 34 -5.26 -12.07 2.33
CA HIS A 34 -5.01 -12.21 0.88
C HIS A 34 -5.50 -13.56 0.35
N THR A 35 -5.24 -14.65 1.08
CA THR A 35 -5.73 -15.99 0.72
C THR A 35 -7.26 -16.06 0.73
N VAL A 36 -7.91 -15.40 1.71
CA VAL A 36 -9.37 -15.28 1.76
C VAL A 36 -9.90 -14.54 0.54
N LEU A 37 -9.26 -13.44 0.12
CA LEU A 37 -9.68 -12.69 -1.06
C LEU A 37 -9.55 -13.50 -2.36
N GLU A 38 -8.49 -14.30 -2.51
CA GLU A 38 -8.35 -15.24 -3.62
C GLU A 38 -9.47 -16.29 -3.60
N SER A 39 -9.77 -16.86 -2.43
CA SER A 39 -10.87 -17.81 -2.26
C SER A 39 -12.23 -17.20 -2.60
N VAL A 40 -12.49 -15.97 -2.17
CA VAL A 40 -13.72 -15.23 -2.54
C VAL A 40 -13.81 -15.03 -4.05
N TYR A 41 -12.70 -14.65 -4.69
CA TYR A 41 -12.67 -14.52 -6.14
C TYR A 41 -13.03 -15.85 -6.82
N ASP A 42 -12.40 -16.96 -6.44
CA ASP A 42 -12.65 -18.28 -7.04
C ASP A 42 -14.09 -18.76 -6.82
N GLN A 43 -14.69 -18.47 -5.66
CA GLN A 43 -16.08 -18.79 -5.36
C GLN A 43 -17.09 -17.95 -6.16
N MET A 44 -16.72 -16.72 -6.52
CA MET A 44 -17.60 -15.80 -7.24
C MET A 44 -17.53 -15.98 -8.77
N ILE A 45 -16.43 -16.54 -9.30
CA ILE A 45 -16.29 -16.79 -10.75
C ILE A 45 -17.43 -17.63 -11.34
N PRO A 46 -17.91 -18.74 -10.71
CA PRO A 46 -19.02 -19.51 -11.25
C PRO A 46 -20.30 -18.71 -11.46
N LEU A 47 -20.49 -17.59 -10.76
CA LEU A 47 -21.67 -16.73 -10.95
C LEU A 47 -21.73 -16.09 -12.33
N CYS A 48 -20.60 -15.95 -13.04
CA CYS A 48 -20.62 -15.49 -14.43
C CYS A 48 -21.43 -16.40 -15.34
N SER A 49 -21.57 -17.70 -15.00
CA SER A 49 -22.37 -18.67 -15.77
C SER A 49 -23.86 -18.31 -15.81
N GLN A 50 -24.37 -17.62 -14.78
CA GLN A 50 -25.77 -17.16 -14.74
C GLN A 50 -26.06 -16.10 -15.80
N LEU A 51 -25.06 -15.29 -16.17
CA LEU A 51 -25.19 -14.26 -17.19
C LEU A 51 -24.89 -14.76 -18.62
N ILE A 52 -24.36 -15.97 -18.76
CA ILE A 52 -24.05 -16.55 -20.07
C ILE A 52 -25.33 -16.70 -20.92
N SER A 53 -26.44 -17.12 -20.34
CA SER A 53 -27.71 -17.27 -21.06
C SER A 53 -28.23 -15.92 -21.56
N VAL A 54 -28.17 -14.89 -20.73
CA VAL A 54 -28.54 -13.51 -21.09
C VAL A 54 -27.60 -12.97 -22.19
N ALA A 55 -26.31 -13.16 -22.02
CA ALA A 55 -25.30 -12.75 -23.00
C ALA A 55 -25.50 -13.45 -24.36
N ARG A 56 -25.86 -14.74 -24.37
CA ARG A 56 -26.19 -15.49 -25.61
C ARG A 56 -27.43 -14.95 -26.28
N ALA A 57 -28.49 -14.59 -25.54
CA ALA A 57 -29.68 -13.98 -26.09
C ALA A 57 -29.36 -12.63 -26.76
N ILE A 58 -28.59 -11.77 -26.09
CA ILE A 58 -28.14 -10.49 -26.64
C ILE A 58 -27.27 -10.72 -27.90
N ALA A 59 -26.30 -11.63 -27.82
CA ALA A 59 -25.42 -11.96 -28.94
C ALA A 59 -26.19 -12.50 -30.12
N GLY A 60 -27.21 -13.38 -29.91
CA GLY A 60 -28.04 -13.93 -30.96
C GLY A 60 -28.89 -12.86 -31.67
N PHE A 61 -29.48 -11.96 -30.87
CA PHE A 61 -30.20 -10.81 -31.42
C PHE A 61 -29.26 -9.90 -32.23
N ALA A 62 -28.11 -9.54 -31.67
CA ALA A 62 -27.10 -8.75 -32.35
C ALA A 62 -26.59 -9.41 -33.64
N ALA A 63 -26.36 -10.73 -33.62
CA ALA A 63 -25.89 -11.48 -34.76
C ALA A 63 -26.89 -11.43 -35.92
N THR A 64 -28.20 -11.54 -35.64
CA THR A 64 -29.25 -11.44 -36.65
C THR A 64 -29.19 -10.10 -37.38
N PHE A 65 -29.08 -8.98 -36.65
CA PHE A 65 -28.95 -7.67 -37.27
C PHE A 65 -27.61 -7.49 -37.97
N TYR A 66 -26.53 -7.95 -37.38
CA TYR A 66 -25.17 -7.85 -37.95
C TYR A 66 -25.08 -8.56 -39.31
N ILE A 67 -25.54 -9.83 -39.34
CA ILE A 67 -25.52 -10.65 -40.57
C ILE A 67 -26.51 -10.08 -41.58
N GLY A 68 -27.74 -9.81 -41.17
CA GLY A 68 -28.79 -9.28 -42.04
C GLY A 68 -28.39 -7.99 -42.74
N TYR A 69 -27.85 -7.01 -41.97
CA TYR A 69 -27.38 -5.73 -42.52
C TYR A 69 -26.23 -5.91 -43.52
N ARG A 70 -25.25 -6.77 -43.25
CA ARG A 70 -24.12 -7.01 -44.15
C ARG A 70 -24.52 -7.72 -45.43
N VAL A 71 -25.31 -8.76 -45.30
CA VAL A 71 -25.82 -9.48 -46.48
C VAL A 71 -26.69 -8.56 -47.35
N TRP A 72 -27.59 -7.79 -46.72
CA TRP A 72 -28.41 -6.80 -47.41
C TRP A 72 -27.55 -5.76 -48.17
N ARG A 73 -26.51 -5.27 -47.55
CA ARG A 73 -25.61 -4.29 -48.17
C ARG A 73 -24.87 -4.84 -49.38
N HIS A 74 -24.36 -6.07 -49.32
CA HIS A 74 -23.73 -6.72 -50.49
C HIS A 74 -24.70 -6.94 -51.62
N ILE A 75 -25.92 -7.38 -51.30
CA ILE A 75 -26.98 -7.55 -52.32
C ILE A 75 -27.36 -6.22 -52.95
N ALA A 76 -27.52 -5.16 -52.15
CA ALA A 76 -27.88 -3.82 -52.63
C ALA A 76 -26.80 -3.18 -53.54
N ASN A 77 -25.53 -3.51 -53.27
CA ASN A 77 -24.39 -3.05 -54.07
C ASN A 77 -24.08 -3.97 -55.25
N ALA A 78 -24.81 -5.07 -55.45
CA ALA A 78 -24.50 -6.10 -56.42
C ALA A 78 -23.07 -6.67 -56.31
N GLU A 79 -22.52 -6.71 -55.07
CA GLU A 79 -21.21 -7.25 -54.74
C GLU A 79 -21.32 -8.70 -54.28
N ALA A 80 -20.22 -9.48 -54.47
CA ALA A 80 -20.14 -10.82 -53.91
C ALA A 80 -20.18 -10.79 -52.39
N ILE A 81 -20.91 -11.71 -51.75
CA ILE A 81 -20.99 -11.76 -50.27
C ILE A 81 -19.66 -12.21 -49.72
N ASP A 82 -19.02 -11.34 -48.90
CA ASP A 82 -17.84 -11.68 -48.11
C ASP A 82 -18.29 -12.42 -46.83
N PHE A 83 -18.01 -13.72 -46.77
CA PHE A 83 -18.35 -14.57 -45.63
C PHE A 83 -17.43 -14.41 -44.44
N PHE A 84 -16.21 -13.93 -44.64
CA PHE A 84 -15.21 -13.88 -43.58
C PHE A 84 -15.63 -13.01 -42.37
N PRO A 85 -16.13 -11.79 -42.54
CA PRO A 85 -16.67 -11.01 -41.44
C PRO A 85 -17.88 -11.62 -40.75
N LEU A 86 -18.67 -12.46 -41.47
CA LEU A 86 -19.87 -13.09 -40.91
C LEU A 86 -19.57 -14.18 -39.87
N PHE A 87 -18.31 -14.69 -39.80
CA PHE A 87 -17.91 -15.66 -38.78
C PHE A 87 -17.74 -15.04 -37.40
N ARG A 88 -17.56 -13.74 -37.30
CA ARG A 88 -17.30 -13.05 -36.02
C ARG A 88 -18.38 -13.30 -34.96
N PRO A 89 -19.68 -13.17 -35.21
CA PRO A 89 -20.72 -13.48 -34.22
C PRO A 89 -20.64 -14.91 -33.70
N PHE A 90 -20.28 -15.88 -34.53
CA PHE A 90 -20.15 -17.28 -34.14
C PHE A 90 -18.98 -17.50 -33.20
N VAL A 91 -17.83 -16.88 -33.48
CA VAL A 91 -16.65 -16.95 -32.59
C VAL A 91 -16.99 -16.35 -31.23
N LEU A 92 -17.64 -15.19 -31.20
CA LEU A 92 -18.06 -14.56 -29.95
C LEU A 92 -19.08 -15.40 -29.19
N ALA A 93 -20.03 -16.03 -29.86
CA ALA A 93 -21.00 -16.93 -29.23
C ALA A 93 -20.31 -18.14 -28.56
N ILE A 94 -19.30 -18.73 -29.22
CA ILE A 94 -18.48 -19.79 -28.61
C ILE A 94 -17.74 -19.29 -27.38
N LEU A 95 -17.07 -18.15 -27.48
CA LEU A 95 -16.33 -17.55 -26.36
C LEU A 95 -17.24 -17.22 -25.16
N ILE A 96 -18.46 -16.74 -25.39
CA ILE A 96 -19.48 -16.56 -24.34
C ILE A 96 -19.81 -17.92 -23.70
N GLY A 97 -19.92 -18.98 -24.51
CA GLY A 97 -20.24 -20.32 -24.02
C GLY A 97 -19.19 -20.92 -23.09
N ILE A 98 -17.92 -20.64 -23.35
CA ILE A 98 -16.77 -21.15 -22.60
C ILE A 98 -16.12 -20.07 -21.75
N PHE A 99 -16.86 -19.00 -21.40
CA PHE A 99 -16.30 -17.80 -20.75
C PHE A 99 -15.52 -18.09 -19.46
N PRO A 100 -15.95 -19.01 -18.55
CA PRO A 100 -15.14 -19.37 -17.38
C PRO A 100 -13.76 -19.92 -17.76
N SER A 101 -13.67 -20.68 -18.83
CA SER A 101 -12.39 -21.20 -19.36
C SER A 101 -11.52 -20.08 -19.93
N VAL A 102 -12.13 -19.09 -20.59
CA VAL A 102 -11.42 -17.89 -21.07
C VAL A 102 -10.78 -17.15 -19.91
N LEU A 103 -11.51 -16.92 -18.81
CA LEU A 103 -10.97 -16.29 -17.59
C LEU A 103 -9.84 -17.13 -16.99
N SER A 104 -10.00 -18.45 -16.91
CA SER A 104 -8.98 -19.36 -16.39
C SER A 104 -7.67 -19.26 -17.18
N VAL A 105 -7.76 -19.16 -18.52
CA VAL A 105 -6.58 -18.97 -19.38
C VAL A 105 -5.92 -17.61 -19.11
N ILE A 106 -6.69 -16.53 -19.06
CA ILE A 106 -6.16 -15.18 -18.78
C ILE A 106 -5.45 -15.18 -17.42
N ASN A 107 -6.10 -15.70 -16.38
CA ASN A 107 -5.52 -15.78 -15.04
C ASN A 107 -4.29 -16.69 -15.00
N GLY A 108 -4.31 -17.81 -15.70
CA GLY A 108 -3.17 -18.74 -15.79
C GLY A 108 -1.93 -18.11 -16.41
N VAL A 109 -2.10 -17.26 -17.43
CA VAL A 109 -1.00 -16.51 -18.07
C VAL A 109 -0.46 -15.42 -17.15
N LEU A 110 -1.32 -14.78 -16.36
CA LEU A 110 -0.95 -13.67 -15.49
C LEU A 110 -0.43 -14.12 -14.10
N LYS A 111 -0.85 -15.29 -13.61
CA LYS A 111 -0.49 -15.81 -12.27
C LYS A 111 1.00 -15.85 -11.97
N PRO A 112 1.91 -16.23 -12.90
CA PRO A 112 3.34 -16.21 -12.64
C PRO A 112 3.88 -14.84 -12.24
N THR A 113 3.28 -13.74 -12.73
CA THR A 113 3.69 -12.38 -12.35
C THR A 113 3.40 -12.09 -10.88
N VAL A 114 2.26 -12.56 -10.38
CA VAL A 114 1.89 -12.44 -8.96
C VAL A 114 2.83 -13.29 -8.10
N THR A 115 3.05 -14.56 -8.47
CA THR A 115 3.89 -15.48 -7.70
C THR A 115 5.33 -14.98 -7.60
N ALA A 116 5.91 -14.52 -8.70
CA ALA A 116 7.28 -13.99 -8.71
C ALA A 116 7.43 -12.74 -7.84
N THR A 117 6.48 -11.80 -7.93
CA THR A 117 6.53 -10.57 -7.16
C THR A 117 6.18 -10.78 -5.69
N ALA A 118 5.28 -11.74 -5.36
CA ALA A 118 5.00 -12.14 -3.98
C ALA A 118 6.25 -12.71 -3.30
N ALA A 119 7.03 -13.52 -4.00
CA ALA A 119 8.30 -14.03 -3.46
C ALA A 119 9.28 -12.89 -3.12
N MET A 120 9.34 -11.83 -3.96
CA MET A 120 10.22 -10.68 -3.71
C MET A 120 9.83 -9.93 -2.42
N VAL A 121 8.54 -9.66 -2.22
CA VAL A 121 8.07 -8.94 -1.02
C VAL A 121 8.21 -9.80 0.23
N ASN A 122 7.95 -11.10 0.14
CA ASN A 122 8.10 -12.01 1.28
C ASN A 122 9.56 -12.10 1.74
N ASN A 123 10.50 -12.26 0.82
CA ASN A 123 11.93 -12.26 1.13
C ASN A 123 12.37 -10.94 1.79
N SER A 124 11.85 -9.82 1.29
CA SER A 124 12.15 -8.50 1.86
C SER A 124 11.58 -8.34 3.27
N ASN A 125 10.34 -8.78 3.50
CA ASN A 125 9.71 -8.73 4.81
C ASN A 125 10.43 -9.62 5.84
N GLU A 126 10.85 -10.81 5.45
CA GLU A 126 11.62 -11.73 6.32
C GLU A 126 12.97 -11.11 6.70
N ALA A 127 13.67 -10.50 5.75
CA ALA A 127 14.92 -9.79 6.02
C ALA A 127 14.71 -8.62 7.02
N VAL A 128 13.66 -7.82 6.85
CA VAL A 128 13.31 -6.72 7.76
C VAL A 128 13.00 -7.25 9.16
N GLN A 129 12.20 -8.31 9.29
CA GLN A 129 11.88 -8.91 10.59
C GLN A 129 13.12 -9.42 11.31
N THR A 130 14.01 -10.11 10.58
CA THR A 130 15.28 -10.61 11.12
C THR A 130 16.16 -9.46 11.63
N LEU A 131 16.25 -8.37 10.88
CA LEU A 131 17.02 -7.20 11.27
C LEU A 131 16.40 -6.44 12.45
N LEU A 132 15.08 -6.37 12.55
CA LEU A 132 14.40 -5.79 13.70
C LEU A 132 14.70 -6.58 14.97
N ALA A 133 14.72 -7.93 14.91
CA ALA A 133 15.11 -8.77 16.03
C ALA A 133 16.59 -8.56 16.42
N GLN A 134 17.50 -8.43 15.44
CA GLN A 134 18.91 -8.14 15.68
C GLN A 134 19.09 -6.74 16.32
N ARG A 135 18.35 -5.75 15.87
CA ARG A 135 18.33 -4.41 16.44
C ARG A 135 17.88 -4.44 17.90
N GLU A 136 16.79 -5.12 18.20
CA GLU A 136 16.31 -5.27 19.58
C GLU A 136 17.36 -5.94 20.48
N ALA A 137 18.01 -6.99 19.98
CA ALA A 137 19.11 -7.64 20.69
C ALA A 137 20.30 -6.68 20.90
N ALA A 138 20.64 -5.85 19.91
CA ALA A 138 21.70 -4.84 20.02
C ALA A 138 21.36 -3.80 21.10
N ILE A 139 20.13 -3.28 21.14
CA ILE A 139 19.66 -2.33 22.15
C ILE A 139 19.73 -2.96 23.56
N LYS A 140 19.24 -4.20 23.72
CA LYS A 140 19.29 -4.92 25.01
C LYS A 140 20.73 -5.17 25.51
N ASN A 141 21.70 -5.17 24.60
CA ASN A 141 23.10 -5.33 24.95
C ASN A 141 23.82 -4.04 25.31
N THR A 142 23.21 -2.86 25.08
CA THR A 142 23.81 -1.57 25.48
C THR A 142 23.92 -1.45 27.00
N ASP A 143 24.96 -0.74 27.46
CA ASP A 143 25.16 -0.53 28.89
C ASP A 143 24.04 0.34 29.50
N GLN A 144 23.53 1.27 28.75
CA GLN A 144 22.39 2.11 29.13
C GLN A 144 21.11 1.25 29.35
N TYR A 145 20.78 0.35 28.45
CA TYR A 145 19.62 -0.55 28.62
C TYR A 145 19.82 -1.47 29.84
N LYS A 146 21.02 -2.05 30.00
CA LYS A 146 21.34 -2.92 31.15
C LYS A 146 21.27 -2.19 32.47
N ALA A 147 21.63 -0.89 32.48
CA ALA A 147 21.56 -0.06 33.67
C ALA A 147 20.12 0.38 33.99
N LEU A 148 19.37 0.88 32.99
CA LEU A 148 18.06 1.50 33.23
C LEU A 148 16.88 0.50 33.20
N VAL A 149 16.97 -0.58 32.43
CA VAL A 149 15.90 -1.57 32.29
C VAL A 149 16.32 -2.95 32.83
N GLY A 150 17.46 -3.47 32.33
CA GLY A 150 17.95 -4.78 32.71
C GLY A 150 17.00 -5.94 32.33
N PRO A 151 17.30 -7.19 32.72
CA PRO A 151 16.51 -8.35 32.34
C PRO A 151 15.15 -8.41 33.07
N THR A 152 15.01 -7.78 34.23
CA THR A 152 13.80 -7.77 35.07
C THR A 152 12.88 -6.57 34.81
N GLY A 153 13.35 -5.57 34.05
CA GLY A 153 12.66 -4.30 33.87
C GLY A 153 12.81 -3.30 35.02
N GLU A 154 13.48 -3.71 36.10
CA GLU A 154 13.70 -2.82 37.26
C GLU A 154 14.94 -1.95 37.15
N GLY A 155 15.86 -2.30 36.23
CA GLY A 155 17.16 -1.66 36.09
C GLY A 155 18.13 -2.04 37.20
N ASP A 156 19.34 -1.52 37.12
CA ASP A 156 20.43 -1.71 38.08
C ASP A 156 21.03 -0.36 38.42
N ARG A 157 20.72 0.12 39.62
CA ARG A 157 21.14 1.45 40.08
C ARG A 157 22.67 1.56 40.18
N ASP A 158 23.36 0.50 40.57
CA ASP A 158 24.81 0.52 40.70
C ASP A 158 25.50 0.58 39.34
N LYS A 159 24.94 -0.09 38.34
CA LYS A 159 25.41 0.04 36.95
C LYS A 159 25.13 1.41 36.39
N TRP A 160 23.94 1.98 36.66
CA TRP A 160 23.60 3.33 36.26
C TRP A 160 24.53 4.35 36.88
N TYR A 161 24.88 4.21 38.17
CA TYR A 161 25.79 5.10 38.84
C TYR A 161 27.21 5.06 38.22
N ARG A 162 27.72 3.85 37.95
CA ARG A 162 29.04 3.69 37.27
C ARG A 162 29.02 4.23 35.83
N TYR A 163 27.87 4.13 35.15
CA TYR A 163 27.70 4.68 33.82
C TYR A 163 27.66 6.20 33.79
N THR A 164 27.00 6.83 34.76
CA THR A 164 26.85 8.30 34.85
C THR A 164 28.03 8.99 35.56
N HIS A 165 28.75 8.26 36.43
CA HIS A 165 29.88 8.76 37.18
C HIS A 165 31.13 7.87 36.96
N PRO A 166 31.79 8.00 35.78
CA PRO A 166 32.93 7.15 35.45
C PRO A 166 34.07 7.31 36.49
N GLY A 167 34.54 6.20 37.04
CA GLY A 167 35.63 6.16 38.02
C GLY A 167 35.20 6.32 39.48
N GLN A 168 33.91 6.45 39.79
CA GLN A 168 33.39 6.46 41.15
C GLN A 168 32.72 5.11 41.51
N ASP A 169 32.93 4.68 42.77
CA ASP A 169 32.28 3.46 43.27
C ASP A 169 31.00 3.82 44.02
N PRO A 170 29.86 3.20 43.72
CA PRO A 170 28.60 3.39 44.42
C PRO A 170 28.70 3.18 45.94
N ALA A 171 29.60 2.33 46.38
CA ALA A 171 29.83 2.07 47.80
C ALA A 171 30.39 3.27 48.60
N ASN A 172 30.99 4.23 47.91
CA ASN A 172 31.58 5.43 48.55
C ASN A 172 30.68 6.67 48.48
N GLU A 173 29.42 6.48 48.14
CA GLU A 173 28.44 7.56 47.97
C GLU A 173 28.00 8.15 49.34
N GLY A 174 28.00 9.48 49.46
CA GLY A 174 27.52 10.16 50.68
C GLY A 174 25.98 10.04 50.81
N PHE A 175 25.48 10.03 52.03
CA PHE A 175 24.05 9.80 52.33
C PHE A 175 23.12 10.79 51.60
N PHE A 176 23.44 12.06 51.51
CA PHE A 176 22.61 13.06 50.79
C PHE A 176 22.72 12.95 49.29
N SER A 177 23.91 12.59 48.76
CA SER A 177 24.11 12.32 47.34
C SER A 177 23.39 11.05 46.89
N SER A 178 23.32 10.01 47.74
CA SER A 178 22.58 8.80 47.48
C SER A 178 21.08 9.05 47.24
N ILE A 179 20.45 9.90 48.09
CA ILE A 179 19.02 10.25 47.89
C ILE A 179 18.81 11.02 46.58
N GLY A 180 19.73 11.94 46.25
CA GLY A 180 19.70 12.69 45.00
C GLY A 180 19.85 11.80 43.79
N ASN A 181 20.78 10.86 43.83
CA ASN A 181 21.07 9.91 42.77
C ASN A 181 19.99 8.83 42.62
N ASP A 182 19.31 8.41 43.69
CA ASP A 182 18.13 7.54 43.62
C ASP A 182 17.00 8.22 42.85
N LEU A 183 16.78 9.51 43.09
CA LEU A 183 15.78 10.27 42.34
C LEU A 183 16.22 10.47 40.89
N ALA A 184 17.48 10.77 40.62
CA ALA A 184 18.01 10.90 39.27
C ALA A 184 17.90 9.60 38.49
N PHE A 185 18.27 8.46 39.09
CA PHE A 185 18.07 7.13 38.49
C PHE A 185 16.60 6.86 38.14
N ALA A 186 15.66 7.17 39.04
CA ALA A 186 14.26 6.98 38.81
C ALA A 186 13.73 7.85 37.66
N LEU A 187 14.21 9.07 37.53
CA LEU A 187 13.87 9.99 36.45
C LEU A 187 14.46 9.54 35.12
N ASP A 188 15.74 9.18 35.07
CA ASP A 188 16.40 8.68 33.88
C ASP A 188 15.77 7.40 33.37
N LYS A 189 15.43 6.47 34.27
CA LYS A 189 14.71 5.26 33.97
C LYS A 189 13.31 5.55 33.37
N MET A 190 12.59 6.49 33.98
CA MET A 190 11.28 6.89 33.49
C MET A 190 11.37 7.54 32.11
N GLU A 191 12.34 8.44 31.92
CA GLU A 191 12.59 9.09 30.64
C GLU A 191 12.95 8.09 29.55
N PHE A 192 13.90 7.18 29.83
CA PHE A 192 14.29 6.12 28.89
C PHE A 192 13.10 5.23 28.49
N ASN A 193 12.32 4.78 29.46
CA ASN A 193 11.16 3.92 29.21
C ASN A 193 10.11 4.65 28.36
N ILE A 194 9.76 5.89 28.70
CA ILE A 194 8.78 6.66 27.91
C ILE A 194 9.27 6.81 26.48
N ARG A 195 10.53 7.18 26.27
CA ARG A 195 11.12 7.35 24.96
C ARG A 195 11.11 6.05 24.16
N TYR A 196 11.55 4.96 24.76
CA TYR A 196 11.59 3.63 24.14
C TYR A 196 10.20 3.15 23.71
N TYR A 197 9.21 3.25 24.61
CA TYR A 197 7.85 2.81 24.31
C TYR A 197 7.14 3.69 23.29
N ILE A 198 7.33 4.99 23.31
CA ILE A 198 6.76 5.91 22.31
C ILE A 198 7.31 5.57 20.92
N LYS A 199 8.63 5.37 20.76
CA LYS A 199 9.26 5.00 19.50
C LYS A 199 8.69 3.68 18.97
N LEU A 200 8.61 2.68 19.83
CA LEU A 200 8.07 1.36 19.50
C LEU A 200 6.60 1.46 19.09
N TRP A 201 5.79 2.19 19.84
CA TRP A 201 4.35 2.37 19.57
C TRP A 201 4.10 3.07 18.22
N ILE A 202 4.81 4.17 17.95
CA ILE A 202 4.69 4.89 16.67
C ILE A 202 5.05 3.95 15.50
N SER A 203 6.15 3.22 15.60
CA SER A 203 6.58 2.27 14.58
C SER A 203 5.53 1.20 14.32
N GLN A 204 4.93 0.64 15.36
CA GLN A 204 3.88 -0.39 15.24
C GLN A 204 2.59 0.14 14.63
N VAL A 205 2.13 1.31 15.06
CA VAL A 205 0.94 1.94 14.46
C VAL A 205 1.15 2.18 12.97
N LEU A 206 2.30 2.72 12.57
CA LEU A 206 2.62 2.93 11.16
C LEU A 206 2.71 1.62 10.39
N GLN A 207 3.26 0.57 10.97
CA GLN A 207 3.33 -0.75 10.35
C GLN A 207 1.93 -1.36 10.12
N ILE A 208 1.03 -1.23 11.09
CA ILE A 208 -0.37 -1.66 10.95
C ILE A 208 -1.06 -0.87 9.82
N ILE A 209 -0.89 0.45 9.77
CA ILE A 209 -1.46 1.29 8.71
C ILE A 209 -0.88 0.92 7.33
N TYR A 210 0.42 0.60 7.28
CA TYR A 210 1.08 0.14 6.06
C TYR A 210 0.47 -1.17 5.53
N TYR A 211 0.29 -2.17 6.39
CA TYR A 211 -0.36 -3.42 6.01
C TYR A 211 -1.84 -3.22 5.64
N ALA A 212 -2.53 -2.33 6.35
CA ALA A 212 -3.92 -1.98 6.02
C ALA A 212 -4.03 -1.32 4.64
N ALA A 213 -3.08 -0.46 4.26
CA ALA A 213 -3.05 0.15 2.92
C ALA A 213 -2.82 -0.90 1.82
N ALA A 214 -1.90 -1.85 2.03
CA ALA A 214 -1.65 -2.96 1.11
C ALA A 214 -2.90 -3.83 0.92
N LEU A 215 -3.54 -4.22 2.03
CA LEU A 215 -4.78 -5.02 2.02
C LEU A 215 -5.95 -4.26 1.36
N CYS A 216 -6.05 -2.96 1.58
CA CYS A 216 -7.07 -2.12 0.96
C CYS A 216 -6.99 -2.17 -0.58
N ILE A 217 -5.78 -2.03 -1.13
CA ILE A 217 -5.56 -2.10 -2.59
C ILE A 217 -5.92 -3.49 -3.12
N ASP A 218 -5.52 -4.57 -2.44
CA ASP A 218 -5.84 -5.93 -2.88
C ASP A 218 -7.34 -6.23 -2.80
N THR A 219 -8.02 -5.74 -1.76
CA THR A 219 -9.47 -5.87 -1.62
C THR A 219 -10.20 -5.15 -2.75
N ILE A 220 -9.84 -3.90 -3.04
CA ILE A 220 -10.43 -3.13 -4.13
C ILE A 220 -10.15 -3.79 -5.48
N ARG A 221 -8.94 -4.28 -5.71
CA ARG A 221 -8.56 -5.05 -6.90
C ARG A 221 -9.45 -6.27 -7.08
N THR A 222 -9.55 -7.11 -6.06
CA THR A 222 -10.33 -8.36 -6.08
C THR A 222 -11.80 -8.07 -6.38
N PHE A 223 -12.37 -7.05 -5.73
CA PHE A 223 -13.74 -6.63 -6.00
C PHE A 223 -13.97 -6.21 -7.47
N HIS A 224 -13.06 -5.40 -8.02
CA HIS A 224 -13.15 -5.00 -9.42
C HIS A 224 -12.99 -6.19 -10.39
N LEU A 225 -12.08 -7.13 -10.09
CA LEU A 225 -11.91 -8.34 -10.92
C LEU A 225 -13.16 -9.21 -10.91
N ILE A 226 -13.80 -9.40 -9.74
CA ILE A 226 -15.06 -10.14 -9.61
C ILE A 226 -16.15 -9.49 -10.46
N VAL A 227 -16.33 -8.18 -10.34
CA VAL A 227 -17.34 -7.45 -11.13
C VAL A 227 -17.08 -7.59 -12.64
N LEU A 228 -15.83 -7.40 -13.08
CA LEU A 228 -15.46 -7.56 -14.49
C LEU A 228 -15.64 -8.99 -14.98
N ALA A 229 -15.34 -9.99 -14.16
CA ALA A 229 -15.51 -11.39 -14.49
C ALA A 229 -17.00 -11.75 -14.65
N ILE A 230 -17.84 -11.33 -13.69
CA ILE A 230 -19.29 -11.63 -13.73
C ILE A 230 -19.95 -10.93 -14.92
N LEU A 231 -19.61 -9.68 -15.20
CA LEU A 231 -20.18 -8.91 -16.31
C LEU A 231 -19.51 -9.20 -17.67
N GLY A 232 -18.42 -9.94 -17.69
CA GLY A 232 -17.68 -10.26 -18.91
C GLY A 232 -18.54 -10.82 -20.02
N PRO A 233 -19.36 -11.88 -19.82
CA PRO A 233 -20.21 -12.44 -20.86
C PRO A 233 -21.11 -11.41 -21.54
N LEU A 234 -21.65 -10.43 -20.78
CA LEU A 234 -22.48 -9.35 -21.34
C LEU A 234 -21.69 -8.45 -22.28
N VAL A 235 -20.43 -8.13 -21.92
CA VAL A 235 -19.54 -7.32 -22.77
C VAL A 235 -19.27 -8.03 -24.09
N PHE A 236 -19.05 -9.35 -24.06
CA PHE A 236 -18.87 -10.17 -25.26
C PHE A 236 -20.16 -10.18 -26.10
N GLY A 237 -21.33 -10.27 -25.46
CA GLY A 237 -22.64 -10.22 -26.16
C GLY A 237 -22.86 -8.88 -26.87
N ILE A 238 -22.59 -7.76 -26.18
CA ILE A 238 -22.73 -6.41 -26.76
C ILE A 238 -21.68 -6.18 -27.86
N ALA A 239 -20.47 -6.74 -27.73
CA ALA A 239 -19.42 -6.60 -28.73
C ALA A 239 -19.78 -7.22 -30.11
N VAL A 240 -20.83 -7.99 -30.21
CA VAL A 240 -21.35 -8.50 -31.49
C VAL A 240 -21.92 -7.38 -32.36
N PHE A 241 -22.55 -6.35 -31.75
CA PHE A 241 -23.10 -5.21 -32.49
C PHE A 241 -21.99 -4.42 -33.21
N ASP A 242 -22.28 -3.96 -34.43
CA ASP A 242 -21.38 -3.02 -35.11
C ASP A 242 -21.26 -1.71 -34.30
N GLY A 243 -20.03 -1.21 -34.16
CA GLY A 243 -19.70 -0.03 -33.35
C GLY A 243 -19.28 -0.35 -31.93
N PHE A 244 -19.73 -1.49 -31.33
CA PHE A 244 -19.36 -1.88 -29.95
C PHE A 244 -18.19 -2.86 -29.89
N GLN A 245 -17.51 -3.12 -31.00
CA GLN A 245 -16.37 -4.05 -31.10
C GLN A 245 -15.24 -3.68 -30.14
N HIS A 246 -15.07 -2.38 -29.89
CA HIS A 246 -14.04 -1.84 -29.01
C HIS A 246 -14.27 -2.17 -27.52
N SER A 247 -15.51 -2.52 -27.14
CA SER A 247 -15.84 -2.88 -25.76
C SER A 247 -15.08 -4.11 -25.29
N LEU A 248 -14.82 -5.09 -26.17
CA LEU A 248 -14.08 -6.30 -25.83
C LEU A 248 -12.61 -5.99 -25.50
N THR A 249 -11.94 -5.25 -26.37
CA THR A 249 -10.52 -4.88 -26.16
C THR A 249 -10.36 -3.98 -24.93
N THR A 250 -11.29 -3.08 -24.71
CA THR A 250 -11.31 -2.21 -23.51
C THR A 250 -11.54 -3.02 -22.25
N TRP A 251 -12.47 -3.98 -22.27
CA TRP A 251 -12.71 -4.87 -21.13
C TRP A 251 -11.47 -5.70 -20.81
N LEU A 252 -10.85 -6.33 -21.83
CA LEU A 252 -9.65 -7.14 -21.65
C LEU A 252 -8.49 -6.30 -21.10
N ALA A 253 -8.27 -5.10 -21.63
CA ALA A 253 -7.26 -4.18 -21.15
C ALA A 253 -7.50 -3.78 -19.69
N ARG A 254 -8.75 -3.51 -19.29
CA ARG A 254 -9.11 -3.20 -17.89
C ARG A 254 -8.90 -4.40 -16.98
N TYR A 255 -9.29 -5.59 -17.41
CA TYR A 255 -9.12 -6.80 -16.63
C TYR A 255 -7.63 -7.07 -16.33
N ILE A 256 -6.78 -7.02 -17.36
CA ILE A 256 -5.33 -7.18 -17.23
C ILE A 256 -4.73 -6.06 -16.36
N ASN A 257 -5.14 -4.82 -16.59
CA ASN A 257 -4.66 -3.68 -15.80
C ASN A 257 -4.92 -3.87 -14.30
N ILE A 258 -6.18 -4.21 -13.94
CA ILE A 258 -6.55 -4.42 -12.54
C ILE A 258 -5.87 -5.66 -11.97
N TYR A 259 -5.70 -6.70 -12.76
CA TYR A 259 -4.95 -7.89 -12.34
C TYR A 259 -3.51 -7.54 -11.94
N LEU A 260 -2.86 -6.65 -12.69
CA LEU A 260 -1.48 -6.21 -12.45
C LEU A 260 -1.32 -5.31 -11.21
N TRP A 261 -2.39 -4.86 -10.58
CA TRP A 261 -2.27 -4.06 -9.35
C TRP A 261 -1.53 -4.83 -8.25
N LEU A 262 -1.79 -6.13 -8.09
CA LEU A 262 -1.12 -6.93 -7.07
C LEU A 262 0.38 -7.12 -7.34
N PRO A 263 0.83 -7.52 -8.55
CA PRO A 263 2.26 -7.51 -8.89
C PRO A 263 2.95 -6.16 -8.65
N VAL A 264 2.31 -5.04 -9.03
CA VAL A 264 2.86 -3.70 -8.81
C VAL A 264 2.94 -3.38 -7.32
N ALA A 265 1.90 -3.70 -6.54
CA ALA A 265 1.89 -3.53 -5.09
C ALA A 265 3.01 -4.35 -4.41
N ASN A 266 3.20 -5.59 -4.84
CA ASN A 266 4.28 -6.46 -4.34
C ASN A 266 5.67 -5.88 -4.66
N LEU A 267 5.89 -5.41 -5.89
CA LEU A 267 7.16 -4.76 -6.26
C LEU A 267 7.41 -3.52 -5.42
N PHE A 268 6.37 -2.69 -5.23
CA PHE A 268 6.46 -1.50 -4.39
C PHE A 268 6.81 -1.87 -2.95
N GLY A 269 6.15 -2.87 -2.38
CA GLY A 269 6.45 -3.41 -1.05
C GLY A 269 7.87 -3.95 -0.93
N ALA A 270 8.37 -4.67 -1.94
CA ALA A 270 9.73 -5.20 -1.96
C ALA A 270 10.79 -4.09 -2.00
N ILE A 271 10.57 -3.04 -2.80
CA ILE A 271 11.47 -1.88 -2.88
C ILE A 271 11.51 -1.16 -1.52
N LEU A 272 10.34 -0.91 -0.92
CA LEU A 272 10.25 -0.26 0.37
C LEU A 272 10.89 -1.08 1.48
N GLY A 273 10.67 -2.40 1.49
CA GLY A 273 11.31 -3.30 2.44
C GLY A 273 12.84 -3.31 2.28
N LYS A 274 13.37 -3.16 1.06
CA LYS A 274 14.82 -3.03 0.84
C LYS A 274 15.39 -1.72 1.39
N ILE A 275 14.64 -0.64 1.30
CA ILE A 275 14.99 0.64 1.93
C ILE A 275 15.01 0.47 3.45
N GLN A 276 13.95 -0.12 4.03
CA GLN A 276 13.88 -0.38 5.47
C GLN A 276 15.03 -1.26 5.96
N GLU A 277 15.37 -2.33 5.24
CA GLU A 277 16.50 -3.20 5.54
C GLU A 277 17.81 -2.39 5.70
N ASN A 278 18.10 -1.52 4.74
CA ASN A 278 19.32 -0.71 4.78
C ASN A 278 19.31 0.29 5.95
N MET A 279 18.15 0.89 6.24
CA MET A 279 18.01 1.83 7.35
C MET A 279 18.19 1.14 8.72
N ILE A 280 17.61 -0.06 8.89
CA ILE A 280 17.78 -0.82 10.13
C ILE A 280 19.25 -1.24 10.32
N LYS A 281 19.96 -1.62 9.25
CA LYS A 281 21.41 -1.91 9.34
C LYS A 281 22.23 -0.71 9.82
N ILE A 282 21.92 0.49 9.32
CA ILE A 282 22.56 1.72 9.77
C ILE A 282 22.24 1.96 11.26
N ASP A 283 20.99 1.81 11.67
CA ASP A 283 20.56 1.98 13.05
C ASP A 283 21.27 0.99 14.00
N ILE A 284 21.37 -0.30 13.62
CA ILE A 284 22.12 -1.31 14.38
C ILE A 284 23.59 -0.86 14.56
N SER A 285 24.25 -0.37 13.51
CA SER A 285 25.63 0.09 13.60
C SER A 285 25.79 1.31 14.51
N GLN A 286 24.82 2.21 14.53
CA GLN A 286 24.79 3.38 15.42
C GLN A 286 24.58 2.96 16.88
N VAL A 287 23.65 2.04 17.15
CA VAL A 287 23.43 1.49 18.49
C VAL A 287 24.69 0.81 19.03
N GLN A 288 25.41 0.06 18.19
CA GLN A 288 26.65 -0.61 18.58
C GLN A 288 27.82 0.34 18.83
N SER A 289 27.88 1.46 18.11
CA SER A 289 29.00 2.43 18.22
C SER A 289 28.78 3.52 19.28
N SER A 290 27.55 3.97 19.47
CA SER A 290 27.22 5.16 20.25
C SER A 290 26.25 4.92 21.41
N GLY A 291 25.80 3.66 21.58
CA GLY A 291 24.72 3.32 22.51
C GLY A 291 23.33 3.65 21.97
N ASP A 292 22.33 3.66 22.84
CA ASP A 292 20.97 4.00 22.41
C ASP A 292 20.86 5.48 22.04
N THR A 293 20.59 5.71 20.79
CA THR A 293 20.36 7.05 20.24
C THR A 293 18.86 7.22 20.03
N PHE A 294 18.26 7.94 20.95
CA PHE A 294 16.83 8.21 20.86
C PHE A 294 16.52 9.27 19.78
N PHE A 295 15.63 8.93 18.83
CA PHE A 295 15.24 9.76 17.70
C PHE A 295 16.44 10.32 16.90
N THR A 296 17.24 9.40 16.37
CA THR A 296 18.26 9.77 15.38
C THR A 296 17.59 10.20 14.07
N SER A 297 18.37 10.86 13.22
CA SER A 297 17.95 11.15 11.83
C SER A 297 17.54 9.90 11.08
N THR A 298 18.11 8.73 11.42
CA THR A 298 17.77 7.43 10.83
C THR A 298 16.40 6.93 11.27
N ASP A 299 16.04 7.11 12.54
CA ASP A 299 14.70 6.77 13.02
C ASP A 299 13.62 7.64 12.37
N ALA A 300 13.87 8.95 12.31
CA ALA A 300 12.96 9.88 11.63
C ALA A 300 12.81 9.52 10.15
N ALA A 301 13.91 9.17 9.48
CA ALA A 301 13.87 8.73 8.09
C ALA A 301 13.08 7.42 7.92
N TYR A 302 13.22 6.44 8.81
CA TYR A 302 12.43 5.21 8.80
C TYR A 302 10.93 5.50 8.87
N LEU A 303 10.49 6.36 9.80
CA LEU A 303 9.10 6.75 9.94
C LEU A 303 8.58 7.49 8.68
N ILE A 304 9.39 8.39 8.13
CA ILE A 304 9.06 9.10 6.88
C ILE A 304 8.89 8.11 5.72
N PHE A 305 9.80 7.14 5.56
CA PHE A 305 9.67 6.12 4.51
C PHE A 305 8.46 5.22 4.70
N MET A 306 8.05 4.92 5.94
CA MET A 306 6.80 4.20 6.18
C MET A 306 5.58 5.00 5.72
N ILE A 307 5.55 6.30 5.99
CA ILE A 307 4.47 7.20 5.52
C ILE A 307 4.46 7.28 3.99
N ILE A 308 5.65 7.43 3.37
CA ILE A 308 5.78 7.41 1.89
C ILE A 308 5.26 6.08 1.33
N GLY A 309 5.55 4.96 2.00
CA GLY A 309 5.06 3.65 1.63
C GLY A 309 3.54 3.55 1.67
N ILE A 310 2.92 4.03 2.73
CA ILE A 310 1.46 4.07 2.87
C ILE A 310 0.82 4.87 1.72
N ILE A 311 1.35 6.07 1.44
CA ILE A 311 0.86 6.91 0.34
C ILE A 311 1.13 6.24 -1.01
N GLY A 312 2.29 5.62 -1.17
CA GLY A 312 2.71 4.96 -2.40
C GLY A 312 1.79 3.81 -2.81
N TYR A 313 1.23 3.05 -1.87
CA TYR A 313 0.27 2.00 -2.21
C TYR A 313 -0.94 2.54 -2.96
N PHE A 314 -1.42 3.74 -2.65
CA PHE A 314 -2.54 4.35 -3.36
C PHE A 314 -2.20 4.81 -4.79
N THR A 315 -0.91 4.85 -5.16
CA THR A 315 -0.47 5.13 -6.53
C THR A 315 -0.39 3.87 -7.41
N VAL A 316 -0.52 2.67 -6.84
CA VAL A 316 -0.44 1.39 -7.55
C VAL A 316 -1.33 1.31 -8.79
N PRO A 317 -2.62 1.72 -8.73
CA PRO A 317 -3.48 1.73 -9.92
C PRO A 317 -2.96 2.62 -11.05
N SER A 318 -2.32 3.75 -10.70
CA SER A 318 -1.71 4.66 -11.68
C SER A 318 -0.52 4.03 -12.36
N VAL A 319 0.35 3.37 -11.59
CA VAL A 319 1.53 2.67 -12.12
C VAL A 319 1.13 1.51 -13.02
N ALA A 320 0.11 0.74 -12.65
CA ALA A 320 -0.44 -0.32 -13.49
C ALA A 320 -0.94 0.20 -14.85
N ASN A 321 -1.50 1.42 -14.89
CA ASN A 321 -1.92 2.07 -16.13
C ASN A 321 -0.75 2.40 -17.07
N TYR A 322 0.50 2.53 -16.59
CA TYR A 322 1.66 2.68 -17.48
C TYR A 322 2.01 1.40 -18.23
N ILE A 323 1.63 0.24 -17.68
CA ILE A 323 1.89 -1.06 -18.30
C ILE A 323 0.79 -1.38 -19.32
N VAL A 324 -0.48 -1.24 -18.94
CA VAL A 324 -1.63 -1.49 -19.79
C VAL A 324 -2.60 -0.32 -19.68
N HIS A 325 -2.69 0.46 -20.76
CA HIS A 325 -3.60 1.61 -20.83
C HIS A 325 -5.05 1.12 -20.97
N ALA A 326 -5.78 1.12 -19.87
CA ALA A 326 -7.22 0.96 -19.89
C ALA A 326 -7.85 2.34 -20.15
N HIS A 327 -8.18 2.65 -21.40
CA HIS A 327 -8.86 3.89 -21.76
C HIS A 327 -10.18 4.03 -20.99
N GLY A 328 -10.17 4.83 -19.95
CA GLY A 328 -11.34 5.14 -19.13
C GLY A 328 -10.90 5.95 -17.89
N HIS A 329 -11.47 7.12 -17.70
CA HIS A 329 -11.22 7.97 -16.52
C HIS A 329 -11.45 7.15 -15.24
N ASN A 330 -10.38 6.81 -14.54
CA ASN A 330 -10.46 6.18 -13.23
C ASN A 330 -10.94 7.23 -12.21
N ALA A 331 -12.24 7.26 -11.94
CA ALA A 331 -12.83 8.13 -10.92
C ALA A 331 -12.22 7.91 -9.51
N LEU A 332 -11.67 6.71 -9.25
CA LEU A 332 -10.90 6.42 -8.03
C LEU A 332 -9.56 7.16 -8.02
N LEU A 333 -8.86 7.27 -9.16
CA LEU A 333 -7.58 7.98 -9.24
C LEU A 333 -7.74 9.47 -8.93
N SER A 334 -8.82 10.10 -9.42
CA SER A 334 -9.09 11.51 -9.14
C SER A 334 -9.41 11.74 -7.65
N LYS A 335 -10.09 10.78 -6.99
CA LYS A 335 -10.39 10.87 -5.55
C LYS A 335 -9.14 10.62 -4.69
N VAL A 336 -8.27 9.68 -5.07
CA VAL A 336 -7.02 9.41 -4.34
C VAL A 336 -6.03 10.56 -4.52
N ASN A 337 -5.90 11.14 -5.71
CA ASN A 337 -5.10 12.34 -5.89
C ASN A 337 -5.63 13.53 -5.07
N ASN A 338 -6.95 13.64 -4.90
CA ASN A 338 -7.53 14.67 -4.04
C ASN A 338 -7.28 14.40 -2.55
N ILE A 339 -7.24 13.13 -2.12
CA ILE A 339 -6.87 12.76 -0.74
C ILE A 339 -5.39 13.00 -0.49
N SER A 340 -4.50 12.64 -1.42
CA SER A 340 -3.06 12.89 -1.29
C SER A 340 -2.73 14.39 -1.27
N SER A 341 -3.42 15.19 -2.08
CA SER A 341 -3.27 16.65 -2.04
C SER A 341 -3.84 17.26 -0.76
N PHE A 342 -4.90 16.68 -0.17
CA PHE A 342 -5.44 17.11 1.12
C PHE A 342 -4.49 16.81 2.28
N VAL A 343 -3.87 15.62 2.30
CA VAL A 343 -2.88 15.23 3.32
C VAL A 343 -1.61 16.09 3.21
N VAL A 344 -1.13 16.36 2.01
CA VAL A 344 0.03 17.24 1.79
C VAL A 344 -0.27 18.69 2.18
N SER A 345 -1.48 19.19 1.91
CA SER A 345 -1.87 20.56 2.28
C SER A 345 -2.16 20.73 3.77
N SER A 346 -2.57 19.69 4.48
CA SER A 346 -2.82 19.74 5.93
C SER A 346 -1.54 19.64 6.77
N THR A 347 -0.45 19.10 6.22
CA THR A 347 0.84 18.98 6.92
C THR A 347 1.74 20.22 6.77
N ILE A 348 1.40 21.15 5.88
CA ILE A 348 2.20 22.37 5.59
C ILE A 348 1.44 23.65 6.01
N ASN A 349 0.58 23.60 7.01
CA ASN A 349 -0.01 24.81 7.61
C ASN A 349 0.88 25.37 8.73
N THR A 350 2.08 25.84 8.36
CA THR A 350 2.74 27.00 8.98
C THR A 350 2.75 28.12 7.94
N PRO A 351 2.78 29.41 8.33
CA PRO A 351 2.22 30.50 7.54
C PRO A 351 3.07 30.83 6.30
N MET A 352 2.71 30.25 5.17
CA MET A 352 3.24 30.58 3.85
C MET A 352 2.20 31.29 2.98
N THR A 353 1.39 32.15 3.59
CA THR A 353 0.36 32.97 2.94
C THR A 353 0.93 34.06 2.01
N ALA A 354 2.26 34.25 1.97
CA ALA A 354 2.87 35.24 1.09
C ALA A 354 3.33 34.72 -0.27
N LEU A 355 3.45 33.39 -0.49
CA LEU A 355 3.94 32.83 -1.76
C LEU A 355 2.84 32.31 -2.69
N SER A 356 1.65 31.98 -2.19
CA SER A 356 0.55 31.45 -3.01
C SER A 356 -0.18 32.54 -3.83
N SER A 357 -0.10 33.80 -3.41
CA SER A 357 -0.65 34.92 -4.16
C SER A 357 0.18 35.28 -5.42
N THR A 358 1.47 34.95 -5.41
CA THR A 358 2.36 35.27 -6.54
C THR A 358 2.28 34.25 -7.67
N THR A 359 2.04 32.98 -7.37
CA THR A 359 1.91 31.91 -8.38
C THR A 359 0.56 31.93 -9.09
N ASN A 360 -0.53 32.30 -8.39
CA ASN A 360 -1.85 32.44 -9.02
C ASN A 360 -1.93 33.67 -9.96
N ASN A 361 -1.17 34.72 -9.69
CA ASN A 361 -1.08 35.87 -10.59
C ASN A 361 -0.21 35.59 -11.84
N MET A 362 0.80 34.73 -11.78
CA MET A 362 1.58 34.33 -12.95
C MET A 362 0.80 33.39 -13.89
N GLY A 363 -0.05 32.53 -13.38
CA GLY A 363 -0.92 31.66 -14.19
C GLY A 363 -2.01 32.41 -14.94
N SER A 364 -2.59 33.45 -14.33
CA SER A 364 -3.60 34.28 -14.96
C SER A 364 -2.99 35.28 -15.99
N ALA A 365 -1.76 35.73 -15.77
CA ALA A 365 -1.06 36.60 -16.72
C ALA A 365 -0.64 35.84 -18.00
N SER A 366 -0.25 34.56 -17.89
CA SER A 366 0.10 33.74 -19.07
C SER A 366 -1.15 33.36 -19.90
N ALA A 367 -2.28 33.11 -19.28
CA ALA A 367 -3.54 32.81 -19.98
C ALA A 367 -4.13 34.03 -20.67
N SER A 368 -4.01 35.23 -20.10
CA SER A 368 -4.44 36.47 -20.75
C SER A 368 -3.54 36.89 -21.92
N ALA A 369 -2.23 36.64 -21.83
CA ALA A 369 -1.31 36.89 -22.91
C ALA A 369 -1.54 35.96 -24.13
N GLN A 370 -1.88 34.70 -23.88
CA GLN A 370 -2.18 33.73 -24.93
C GLN A 370 -3.52 34.01 -25.63
N ASN A 371 -4.53 34.50 -24.92
CA ASN A 371 -5.81 34.89 -25.51
C ASN A 371 -5.69 36.18 -26.35
N SER A 372 -4.88 37.15 -25.94
CA SER A 372 -4.64 38.37 -26.75
C SER A 372 -3.85 38.09 -28.03
N TYR A 373 -2.96 37.09 -28.01
CA TYR A 373 -2.20 36.65 -29.19
C TYR A 373 -3.09 35.93 -30.22
N GLN A 374 -4.08 35.18 -29.78
CA GLN A 374 -5.04 34.50 -30.64
C GLN A 374 -6.06 35.50 -31.25
N GLN A 375 -6.51 36.50 -30.48
CA GLN A 375 -7.43 37.54 -31.01
C GLN A 375 -6.81 38.44 -32.05
N ASN A 376 -5.55 38.84 -31.91
CA ASN A 376 -4.83 39.65 -32.92
C ASN A 376 -4.55 38.87 -34.22
N LYS A 377 -4.62 37.53 -34.21
CA LYS A 377 -4.42 36.72 -35.43
C LYS A 377 -5.71 36.51 -36.23
N ILE A 378 -6.88 36.84 -35.64
CA ILE A 378 -8.20 36.67 -36.27
C ILE A 378 -8.70 38.03 -36.86
N THR A 379 -8.15 39.16 -36.41
CA THR A 379 -8.56 40.51 -36.82
C THR A 379 -7.54 41.24 -37.72
N GLY A 380 -6.45 40.59 -38.10
CA GLY A 380 -5.47 41.01 -39.11
C GLY A 380 -5.53 40.05 -40.30
#